data_f08baadce3894bd6b6127386c04a9a1c
#
_entry.id   f08baadce3894bd6b6127386c04a9a1c
#
_cell.length_a   1.000
_cell.length_b   1.000
_cell.length_c   1.000
_cell.angle_alpha   90.00
_cell.angle_beta   90.00
_cell.angle_gamma   90.00
#
_symmetry.space_group_name_H-M   'P 1'
#
loop_
_entity.id
_entity.type
_entity.pdbx_description
1 polymer ?
#
loop_
_entity_poly.entity_id
_entity_poly.type
_entity_poly.pdbx_seq_one_letter_code
_entity_poly.pdbx_strand_id
1 'polypeptide(L)'
;MKILQIIEISKITEVLAYTIPSIVTGLIAYYFFLNHTKTEEKKLKISALKENQKYSLPIKLQAYERMTLYLERINPSKLLIRVTSVNNDKNSYTISLINTIDQEFEHNLAQQIYLSEECWNVIITSKNATIQLIKGVSEVDTIKTAQELREVILQKMLKTTPPSFTALAFIKEEVKKII
;
A
#
# COMPACT_ATOMS: atom_id res chain seq x y z
N MET A 1 19.07 -66.39 52.68
CA MET A 1 18.07 -65.47 52.17
C MET A 1 18.52 -63.98 52.19
N LYS A 2 19.04 -63.44 53.29
CA LYS A 2 19.42 -61.98 53.36
C LYS A 2 20.56 -61.59 52.40
N ILE A 3 21.56 -62.46 52.16
CA ILE A 3 22.69 -62.14 51.26
C ILE A 3 22.27 -62.07 49.78
N LEU A 4 21.39 -62.96 49.35
CA LEU A 4 20.82 -62.89 47.97
C LEU A 4 20.00 -61.64 47.72
N GLN A 5 19.21 -61.18 48.69
CA GLN A 5 18.47 -59.91 48.60
C GLN A 5 19.40 -58.70 48.54
N ILE A 6 20.51 -58.70 49.26
CA ILE A 6 21.51 -57.60 49.21
C ILE A 6 22.19 -57.52 47.84
N ILE A 7 22.49 -58.64 47.21
CA ILE A 7 23.10 -58.73 45.87
C ILE A 7 22.12 -58.27 44.78
N GLU A 8 20.84 -58.62 44.88
CA GLU A 8 19.81 -58.13 43.94
C GLU A 8 19.58 -56.62 44.04
N ILE A 9 19.52 -56.05 45.26
CA ILE A 9 19.39 -54.66 45.50
C ILE A 9 20.61 -53.89 44.96
N SER A 10 21.83 -54.36 45.13
CA SER A 10 23.04 -53.74 44.61
C SER A 10 23.06 -53.69 43.07
N LYS A 11 22.64 -54.77 42.39
CA LYS A 11 22.49 -54.79 40.93
C LYS A 11 21.45 -53.82 40.40
N ILE A 12 20.28 -53.71 41.08
CA ILE A 12 19.24 -52.76 40.70
C ILE A 12 19.72 -51.33 40.86
N THR A 13 20.41 -50.99 41.96
CA THR A 13 20.96 -49.65 42.16
C THR A 13 22.06 -49.31 41.14
N GLU A 14 22.86 -50.25 40.73
CA GLU A 14 23.88 -50.08 39.69
C GLU A 14 23.25 -49.80 38.32
N VAL A 15 22.23 -50.58 37.92
CA VAL A 15 21.49 -50.36 36.67
C VAL A 15 20.80 -49.00 36.69
N LEU A 16 20.15 -48.61 37.77
CA LEU A 16 19.50 -47.29 37.92
C LEU A 16 20.51 -46.12 37.84
N ALA A 17 21.71 -46.29 38.44
CA ALA A 17 22.75 -45.28 38.40
C ALA A 17 23.26 -44.98 36.98
N TYR A 18 23.23 -45.93 36.06
CA TYR A 18 23.60 -45.73 34.64
C TYR A 18 22.43 -45.34 33.76
N THR A 19 21.20 -45.79 34.04
CA THR A 19 20.03 -45.49 33.20
C THR A 19 19.47 -44.11 33.45
N ILE A 20 19.44 -43.59 34.67
CA ILE A 20 18.91 -42.28 35.00
C ILE A 20 19.66 -41.15 34.27
N PRO A 21 21.02 -41.08 34.29
CA PRO A 21 21.75 -40.05 33.55
C PRO A 21 21.51 -40.09 32.05
N SER A 22 21.39 -41.29 31.45
CA SER A 22 21.15 -41.41 30.01
C SER A 22 19.77 -40.95 29.61
N ILE A 23 18.72 -41.21 30.42
CA ILE A 23 17.37 -40.71 30.20
C ILE A 23 17.34 -39.16 30.32
N VAL A 24 17.96 -38.62 31.36
CA VAL A 24 18.05 -37.16 31.57
C VAL A 24 18.73 -36.46 30.38
N THR A 25 19.86 -37.04 29.92
CA THR A 25 20.58 -36.50 28.76
C THR A 25 19.72 -36.57 27.48
N GLY A 26 19.00 -37.67 27.27
CA GLY A 26 18.06 -37.84 26.17
C GLY A 26 16.91 -36.81 26.19
N LEU A 27 16.33 -36.56 27.36
CA LEU A 27 15.27 -35.54 27.53
C LEU A 27 15.79 -34.13 27.28
N ILE A 28 16.97 -33.80 27.77
CA ILE A 28 17.60 -32.48 27.52
C ILE A 28 17.88 -32.32 26.02
N ALA A 29 18.47 -33.31 25.37
CA ALA A 29 18.75 -33.30 23.94
C ALA A 29 17.47 -33.17 23.11
N TYR A 30 16.42 -33.91 23.47
CA TYR A 30 15.10 -33.81 22.83
C TYR A 30 14.48 -32.41 22.96
N TYR A 31 14.50 -31.85 24.17
CA TYR A 31 13.97 -30.51 24.43
C TYR A 31 14.77 -29.45 23.66
N PHE A 32 16.09 -29.57 23.64
CA PHE A 32 16.94 -28.64 22.88
C PHE A 32 16.70 -28.76 21.38
N PHE A 33 16.54 -29.96 20.85
CA PHE A 33 16.24 -30.18 19.44
C PHE A 33 14.90 -29.59 19.04
N LEU A 34 13.84 -29.78 19.84
CA LEU A 34 12.52 -29.18 19.58
C LEU A 34 12.54 -27.67 19.57
N ASN A 35 13.29 -27.06 20.49
CA ASN A 35 13.40 -25.59 20.54
C ASN A 35 14.25 -25.04 19.39
N HIS A 36 15.29 -25.76 19.01
CA HIS A 36 16.15 -25.36 17.90
C HIS A 36 15.38 -25.38 16.57
N THR A 37 14.65 -26.46 16.28
CA THR A 37 13.86 -26.55 15.04
C THR A 37 12.80 -25.47 14.93
N LYS A 38 12.07 -25.18 16.00
CA LYS A 38 11.08 -24.09 16.03
C LYS A 38 11.71 -22.70 15.78
N THR A 39 12.91 -22.49 16.27
CA THR A 39 13.64 -21.23 16.09
C THR A 39 14.13 -21.09 14.65
N GLU A 40 14.64 -22.14 14.05
CA GLU A 40 15.07 -22.14 12.64
C GLU A 40 13.90 -21.95 11.68
N GLU A 41 12.76 -22.61 11.90
CA GLU A 41 11.54 -22.36 11.11
C GLU A 41 11.07 -20.91 11.16
N LYS A 42 11.11 -20.29 12.36
CA LYS A 42 10.77 -18.84 12.49
C LYS A 42 11.76 -17.95 11.75
N LYS A 43 13.06 -18.23 11.83
CA LYS A 43 14.09 -17.48 11.10
C LYS A 43 13.90 -17.61 9.59
N LEU A 44 13.65 -18.81 9.07
CA LEU A 44 13.39 -19.06 7.66
C LEU A 44 12.15 -18.30 7.17
N LYS A 45 11.04 -18.30 7.93
CA LYS A 45 9.84 -17.54 7.61
C LYS A 45 10.12 -16.05 7.58
N ILE A 46 10.84 -15.51 8.57
CA ILE A 46 11.19 -14.08 8.62
C ILE A 46 12.12 -13.71 7.47
N SER A 47 13.10 -14.54 7.12
CA SER A 47 14.00 -14.26 6.00
C SER A 47 13.27 -14.29 4.66
N ALA A 48 12.37 -15.25 4.44
CA ALA A 48 11.54 -15.33 3.25
C ALA A 48 10.59 -14.11 3.13
N LEU A 49 10.00 -13.66 4.24
CA LEU A 49 9.18 -12.43 4.26
C LEU A 49 10.00 -11.18 3.92
N LYS A 50 11.21 -11.05 4.49
CA LYS A 50 12.11 -9.93 4.18
C LYS A 50 12.55 -9.93 2.71
N GLU A 51 12.82 -11.09 2.16
CA GLU A 51 13.20 -11.23 0.75
C GLU A 51 12.04 -10.85 -0.17
N ASN A 52 10.82 -11.33 0.12
CA ASN A 52 9.62 -10.94 -0.63
C ASN A 52 9.35 -9.44 -0.54
N GLN A 53 9.53 -8.83 0.63
CA GLN A 53 9.40 -7.37 0.79
C GLN A 53 10.41 -6.60 -0.07
N LYS A 54 11.65 -7.08 -0.19
CA LYS A 54 12.69 -6.44 -1.01
C LYS A 54 12.28 -6.33 -2.49
N TYR A 55 11.53 -7.29 -3.00
CA TYR A 55 11.05 -7.27 -4.39
C TYR A 55 9.69 -6.57 -4.55
N SER A 56 8.80 -6.69 -3.58
CA SER A 56 7.45 -6.11 -3.67
C SER A 56 7.41 -4.61 -3.34
N LEU A 57 8.28 -4.13 -2.46
CA LEU A 57 8.30 -2.73 -2.04
C LEU A 57 8.56 -1.75 -3.21
N PRO A 58 9.56 -1.96 -4.09
CA PRO A 58 9.77 -1.08 -5.24
C PRO A 58 8.55 -0.99 -6.16
N ILE A 59 7.87 -2.12 -6.40
CA ILE A 59 6.67 -2.18 -7.24
C ILE A 59 5.53 -1.36 -6.62
N LYS A 60 5.32 -1.48 -5.31
CA LYS A 60 4.35 -0.66 -4.58
C LYS A 60 4.67 0.82 -4.67
N LEU A 61 5.92 1.20 -4.40
CA LEU A 61 6.35 2.60 -4.49
C LEU A 61 6.16 3.17 -5.89
N GLN A 62 6.43 2.39 -6.93
CA GLN A 62 6.16 2.79 -8.32
C GLN A 62 4.67 3.03 -8.58
N ALA A 63 3.77 2.24 -7.98
CA ALA A 63 2.34 2.47 -8.08
C ALA A 63 1.93 3.80 -7.41
N TYR A 64 2.43 4.09 -6.21
CA TYR A 64 2.20 5.38 -5.54
C TYR A 64 2.76 6.55 -6.33
N GLU A 65 3.95 6.41 -6.94
CA GLU A 65 4.53 7.42 -7.82
C GLU A 65 3.63 7.70 -9.02
N ARG A 66 3.15 6.67 -9.72
CA ARG A 66 2.23 6.82 -10.85
C ARG A 66 0.94 7.52 -10.46
N MET A 67 0.35 7.17 -9.31
CA MET A 67 -0.87 7.83 -8.85
C MET A 67 -0.62 9.25 -8.38
N THR A 68 0.55 9.54 -7.83
CA THR A 68 0.99 10.91 -7.53
C THR A 68 1.06 11.75 -8.81
N LEU A 69 1.71 11.24 -9.86
CA LEU A 69 1.78 11.89 -11.16
C LEU A 69 0.39 12.11 -11.76
N TYR A 70 -0.49 11.11 -11.69
CA TYR A 70 -1.88 11.23 -12.13
C TYR A 70 -2.59 12.39 -11.43
N LEU A 71 -2.56 12.44 -10.09
CA LEU A 71 -3.21 13.47 -9.28
C LEU A 71 -2.65 14.88 -9.57
N GLU A 72 -1.36 14.99 -9.80
CA GLU A 72 -0.71 16.22 -10.21
C GLU A 72 -1.15 16.66 -11.63
N ARG A 73 -1.37 15.70 -12.53
CA ARG A 73 -1.80 15.98 -13.91
C ARG A 73 -3.26 16.39 -14.02
N ILE A 74 -4.13 15.86 -13.15
CA ILE A 74 -5.55 16.26 -13.10
C ILE A 74 -5.81 17.50 -12.25
N ASN A 75 -4.80 18.05 -11.56
CA ASN A 75 -4.94 19.32 -10.87
C ASN A 75 -5.42 20.38 -11.87
N PRO A 76 -6.56 21.08 -11.58
CA PRO A 76 -7.16 21.99 -12.55
C PRO A 76 -6.18 23.03 -13.11
N SER A 77 -5.32 23.60 -12.28
CA SER A 77 -4.36 24.61 -12.73
C SER A 77 -3.36 24.05 -13.76
N LYS A 78 -2.90 22.78 -13.58
CA LYS A 78 -1.98 22.11 -14.51
C LYS A 78 -2.71 21.55 -15.73
N LEU A 79 -3.91 21.00 -15.53
CA LEU A 79 -4.75 20.46 -16.58
C LEU A 79 -5.09 21.53 -17.63
N LEU A 80 -5.52 22.72 -17.19
CA LEU A 80 -5.88 23.84 -18.06
C LEU A 80 -4.70 24.38 -18.88
N ILE A 81 -3.46 24.26 -18.40
CA ILE A 81 -2.28 24.64 -19.18
C ILE A 81 -2.03 23.62 -20.31
N ARG A 82 -2.29 22.36 -20.04
CA ARG A 82 -1.99 21.24 -20.93
C ARG A 82 -3.06 21.00 -21.99
N VAL A 83 -4.32 21.20 -21.62
CA VAL A 83 -5.47 21.03 -22.51
C VAL A 83 -5.95 22.39 -22.99
N THR A 84 -5.74 22.67 -24.25
CA THR A 84 -6.17 23.91 -24.89
C THR A 84 -7.50 23.72 -25.62
N SER A 85 -8.33 24.75 -25.66
CA SER A 85 -9.55 24.74 -26.47
C SER A 85 -9.21 24.99 -27.93
N VAL A 86 -9.79 24.19 -28.82
CA VAL A 86 -9.59 24.33 -30.27
C VAL A 86 -10.53 25.38 -30.86
N ASN A 87 -11.80 25.43 -30.41
CA ASN A 87 -12.84 26.22 -31.05
C ASN A 87 -13.43 27.32 -30.14
N ASN A 88 -12.84 27.62 -29.00
CA ASN A 88 -13.36 28.50 -27.96
C ASN A 88 -14.80 28.17 -27.49
N ASP A 89 -15.31 26.96 -27.84
CA ASP A 89 -16.62 26.48 -27.38
C ASP A 89 -16.50 25.87 -25.98
N LYS A 90 -17.31 26.39 -25.05
CA LYS A 90 -17.36 25.99 -23.65
C LYS A 90 -17.64 24.50 -23.50
N ASN A 91 -18.63 23.98 -24.22
CA ASN A 91 -19.09 22.59 -24.03
C ASN A 91 -18.04 21.59 -24.53
N SER A 92 -17.53 21.82 -25.75
CA SER A 92 -16.46 20.99 -26.34
C SER A 92 -15.19 20.98 -25.42
N TYR A 93 -14.85 22.14 -24.87
CA TYR A 93 -13.70 22.26 -23.97
C TYR A 93 -13.94 21.53 -22.65
N THR A 94 -15.13 21.65 -22.05
CA THR A 94 -15.52 20.90 -20.85
C THR A 94 -15.40 19.40 -21.06
N ILE A 95 -15.93 18.88 -22.17
CA ILE A 95 -15.83 17.47 -22.55
C ILE A 95 -14.37 17.03 -22.71
N SER A 96 -13.57 17.86 -23.38
CA SER A 96 -12.14 17.58 -23.58
C SER A 96 -11.36 17.48 -22.26
N LEU A 97 -11.63 18.36 -21.31
CA LEU A 97 -11.03 18.33 -19.97
C LEU A 97 -11.42 17.05 -19.21
N ILE A 98 -12.70 16.68 -19.23
CA ILE A 98 -13.21 15.48 -18.54
C ILE A 98 -12.63 14.22 -19.18
N ASN A 99 -12.66 14.11 -20.51
CA ASN A 99 -12.09 12.97 -21.22
C ASN A 99 -10.59 12.80 -20.92
N THR A 100 -9.86 13.92 -20.82
CA THR A 100 -8.43 13.86 -20.46
C THR A 100 -8.24 13.31 -19.05
N ILE A 101 -9.07 13.70 -18.07
CA ILE A 101 -9.01 13.16 -16.70
C ILE A 101 -9.30 11.66 -16.71
N ASP A 102 -10.34 11.23 -17.43
CA ASP A 102 -10.74 9.83 -17.50
C ASP A 102 -9.68 8.97 -18.21
N GLN A 103 -9.13 9.41 -19.33
CA GLN A 103 -8.04 8.72 -20.03
C GLN A 103 -6.79 8.55 -19.17
N GLU A 104 -6.38 9.61 -18.45
CA GLU A 104 -5.25 9.54 -17.52
C GLU A 104 -5.51 8.54 -16.37
N PHE A 105 -6.76 8.44 -15.90
CA PHE A 105 -7.17 7.47 -14.90
C PHE A 105 -7.11 6.05 -15.43
N GLU A 106 -7.66 5.80 -16.61
CA GLU A 106 -7.67 4.49 -17.26
C GLU A 106 -6.26 3.94 -17.50
N HIS A 107 -5.32 4.80 -17.92
CA HIS A 107 -3.91 4.43 -18.09
C HIS A 107 -3.24 3.97 -16.78
N ASN A 108 -3.81 4.36 -15.63
CA ASN A 108 -3.28 4.02 -14.31
C ASN A 108 -4.15 3.01 -13.54
N LEU A 109 -5.23 2.50 -14.14
CA LEU A 109 -6.21 1.65 -13.47
C LEU A 109 -5.60 0.40 -12.84
N ALA A 110 -4.61 -0.20 -13.49
CA ALA A 110 -3.92 -1.40 -13.00
C ALA A 110 -3.15 -1.16 -11.68
N GLN A 111 -2.85 0.09 -11.32
CA GLN A 111 -2.12 0.40 -10.09
C GLN A 111 -2.94 0.11 -8.83
N GLN A 112 -4.27 0.01 -8.94
CA GLN A 112 -5.17 -0.30 -7.82
C GLN A 112 -4.78 -1.57 -7.06
N ILE A 113 -4.15 -2.56 -7.71
CA ILE A 113 -3.76 -3.82 -7.08
C ILE A 113 -2.60 -3.68 -6.07
N TYR A 114 -1.86 -2.58 -6.13
CA TYR A 114 -0.71 -2.31 -5.27
C TYR A 114 -0.99 -1.27 -4.17
N LEU A 115 -2.14 -0.61 -4.23
CA LEU A 115 -2.57 0.41 -3.28
C LEU A 115 -3.50 -0.18 -2.23
N SER A 116 -3.66 0.51 -1.09
CA SER A 116 -4.71 0.18 -0.14
C SER A 116 -6.09 0.58 -0.71
N GLU A 117 -7.14 -0.08 -0.23
CA GLU A 117 -8.51 0.23 -0.63
C GLU A 117 -8.88 1.68 -0.25
N GLU A 118 -8.44 2.13 0.92
CA GLU A 118 -8.64 3.50 1.38
C GLU A 118 -7.97 4.52 0.46
N CYS A 119 -6.71 4.26 0.09
CA CYS A 119 -5.97 5.13 -0.84
C CYS A 119 -6.67 5.21 -2.20
N TRP A 120 -7.07 4.07 -2.73
CA TRP A 120 -7.79 4.00 -4.00
C TRP A 120 -9.10 4.79 -3.98
N ASN A 121 -9.89 4.65 -2.91
CA ASN A 121 -11.15 5.38 -2.73
C ASN A 121 -10.94 6.90 -2.62
N VAL A 122 -9.89 7.34 -1.94
CA VAL A 122 -9.53 8.76 -1.86
C VAL A 122 -9.13 9.31 -3.23
N ILE A 123 -8.42 8.54 -4.04
CA ILE A 123 -8.04 8.91 -5.42
C ILE A 123 -9.29 9.04 -6.31
N ILE A 124 -10.20 8.06 -6.27
CA ILE A 124 -11.47 8.12 -7.03
C ILE A 124 -12.30 9.33 -6.60
N THR A 125 -12.41 9.58 -5.31
CA THR A 125 -13.15 10.73 -4.76
C THR A 125 -12.55 12.04 -5.26
N SER A 126 -11.23 12.17 -5.28
CA SER A 126 -10.51 13.32 -5.79
C SER A 126 -10.72 13.54 -7.30
N LYS A 127 -10.69 12.45 -8.09
CA LYS A 127 -11.03 12.48 -9.52
C LYS A 127 -12.43 13.02 -9.73
N ASN A 128 -13.42 12.44 -9.05
CA ASN A 128 -14.82 12.83 -9.19
C ASN A 128 -15.05 14.28 -8.74
N ALA A 129 -14.44 14.71 -7.65
CA ALA A 129 -14.53 16.09 -7.19
C ALA A 129 -13.93 17.08 -8.20
N THR A 130 -12.84 16.71 -8.88
CA THR A 130 -12.24 17.53 -9.95
C THR A 130 -13.19 17.64 -11.15
N ILE A 131 -13.81 16.53 -11.58
CA ILE A 131 -14.79 16.54 -12.66
C ILE A 131 -16.00 17.38 -12.30
N GLN A 132 -16.54 17.24 -11.07
CA GLN A 132 -17.68 18.02 -10.61
C GLN A 132 -17.37 19.51 -10.51
N LEU A 133 -16.16 19.88 -10.11
CA LEU A 133 -15.72 21.26 -10.10
C LEU A 133 -15.76 21.87 -11.52
N ILE A 134 -15.25 21.15 -12.53
CA ILE A 134 -15.24 21.61 -13.92
C ILE A 134 -16.67 21.71 -14.47
N LYS A 135 -17.51 20.70 -14.24
CA LYS A 135 -18.92 20.69 -14.64
C LYS A 135 -19.69 21.82 -14.00
N GLY A 136 -19.59 21.98 -12.67
CA GLY A 136 -20.33 23.02 -11.96
C GLY A 136 -19.96 24.46 -12.42
N VAL A 137 -18.69 24.68 -12.83
CA VAL A 137 -18.33 25.97 -13.44
C VAL A 137 -18.89 26.08 -14.86
N SER A 138 -18.92 25.02 -15.65
CA SER A 138 -19.45 25.04 -17.02
C SER A 138 -20.97 25.26 -17.08
N GLU A 139 -21.70 24.90 -16.03
CA GLU A 139 -23.16 25.07 -15.93
C GLU A 139 -23.58 26.52 -15.61
N VAL A 140 -22.63 27.38 -15.25
CA VAL A 140 -22.93 28.78 -14.96
C VAL A 140 -23.31 29.51 -16.25
N ASP A 141 -24.53 30.10 -16.29
CA ASP A 141 -25.10 30.74 -17.47
C ASP A 141 -24.32 31.96 -17.98
N THR A 142 -23.59 32.65 -17.11
CA THR A 142 -22.77 33.81 -17.48
C THR A 142 -21.51 33.43 -18.25
N ILE A 143 -21.06 32.16 -18.18
CA ILE A 143 -19.88 31.64 -18.88
C ILE A 143 -20.33 31.17 -20.26
N LYS A 144 -19.81 31.74 -21.33
CA LYS A 144 -20.18 31.41 -22.71
C LYS A 144 -19.04 30.78 -23.51
N THR A 145 -17.82 31.09 -23.17
CA THR A 145 -16.64 30.71 -23.93
C THR A 145 -15.71 29.80 -23.13
N ALA A 146 -14.88 29.04 -23.84
CA ALA A 146 -13.83 28.20 -23.21
C ALA A 146 -12.81 29.06 -22.43
N GLN A 147 -12.53 30.27 -22.90
CA GLN A 147 -11.61 31.18 -22.23
C GLN A 147 -12.19 31.65 -20.89
N GLU A 148 -13.46 32.05 -20.83
CA GLU A 148 -14.14 32.42 -19.58
C GLU A 148 -14.18 31.22 -18.59
N LEU A 149 -14.51 30.03 -19.09
CA LEU A 149 -14.48 28.78 -18.27
C LEU A 149 -13.12 28.61 -17.62
N ARG A 150 -12.04 28.72 -18.40
CA ARG A 150 -10.66 28.59 -17.94
C ARG A 150 -10.33 29.61 -16.85
N GLU A 151 -10.67 30.87 -17.07
CA GLU A 151 -10.41 31.96 -16.12
C GLU A 151 -11.13 31.76 -14.80
N VAL A 152 -12.42 31.39 -14.85
CA VAL A 152 -13.23 31.15 -13.64
C VAL A 152 -12.70 29.96 -12.85
N ILE A 153 -12.32 28.86 -13.53
CA ILE A 153 -11.70 27.71 -12.84
C ILE A 153 -10.39 28.12 -12.17
N LEU A 154 -9.51 28.86 -12.84
CA LEU A 154 -8.25 29.34 -12.27
C LEU A 154 -8.47 30.27 -11.08
N GLN A 155 -9.41 31.21 -11.18
CA GLN A 155 -9.79 32.10 -10.05
C GLN A 155 -10.31 31.31 -8.85
N LYS A 156 -11.09 30.24 -9.10
CA LYS A 156 -11.58 29.34 -8.04
C LYS A 156 -10.43 28.62 -7.37
N MET A 157 -9.43 28.19 -8.13
CA MET A 157 -8.23 27.50 -7.58
C MET A 157 -7.32 28.43 -6.76
N LEU A 158 -7.38 29.73 -6.97
CA LEU A 158 -6.68 30.69 -6.11
C LEU A 158 -7.32 30.82 -4.72
N LYS A 159 -8.62 30.54 -4.62
CA LYS A 159 -9.39 30.69 -3.37
C LYS A 159 -9.62 29.36 -2.62
N THR A 160 -9.49 28.22 -3.29
CA THR A 160 -9.79 26.90 -2.73
C THR A 160 -8.66 25.93 -3.01
N THR A 161 -8.45 24.99 -2.09
CA THR A 161 -7.48 23.90 -2.29
C THR A 161 -7.99 22.96 -3.39
N PRO A 162 -7.15 22.60 -4.38
CA PRO A 162 -7.51 21.63 -5.40
C PRO A 162 -7.93 20.27 -4.81
N PRO A 163 -8.97 19.62 -5.35
CA PRO A 163 -9.40 18.30 -4.84
C PRO A 163 -8.29 17.25 -4.81
N SER A 164 -7.36 17.29 -5.76
CA SER A 164 -6.22 16.37 -5.83
C SER A 164 -5.26 16.49 -4.64
N PHE A 165 -5.26 17.58 -3.90
CA PHE A 165 -4.33 17.82 -2.79
C PHE A 165 -4.60 16.90 -1.60
N THR A 166 -5.86 16.62 -1.29
CA THR A 166 -6.24 15.68 -0.23
C THR A 166 -5.72 14.28 -0.52
N ALA A 167 -5.87 13.80 -1.75
CA ALA A 167 -5.38 12.50 -2.15
C ALA A 167 -3.84 12.43 -2.14
N LEU A 168 -3.16 13.50 -2.56
CA LEU A 168 -1.70 13.59 -2.48
C LEU A 168 -1.18 13.55 -1.03
N ALA A 169 -1.87 14.23 -0.11
CA ALA A 169 -1.52 14.19 1.30
C ALA A 169 -1.71 12.76 1.88
N PHE A 170 -2.80 12.08 1.50
CA PHE A 170 -3.05 10.71 1.91
C PHE A 170 -1.97 9.75 1.41
N ILE A 171 -1.61 9.82 0.13
CA ILE A 171 -0.52 9.03 -0.46
C ILE A 171 0.78 9.22 0.32
N LYS A 172 1.15 10.48 0.64
CA LYS A 172 2.37 10.78 1.41
C LYS A 172 2.38 10.10 2.77
N GLU A 173 1.25 10.12 3.48
CA GLU A 173 1.14 9.47 4.79
C GLU A 173 1.18 7.93 4.69
N GLU A 174 0.59 7.34 3.66
CA GLU A 174 0.69 5.90 3.43
C GLU A 174 2.12 5.45 3.11
N VAL A 175 2.78 6.17 2.21
CA VAL A 175 4.16 5.86 1.81
C VAL A 175 5.10 5.94 3.01
N LYS A 176 4.93 6.92 3.92
CA LYS A 176 5.72 7.01 5.17
C LYS A 176 5.57 5.77 6.08
N LYS A 177 4.43 5.08 6.03
CA LYS A 177 4.21 3.85 6.83
C LYS A 177 4.84 2.61 6.21
N ILE A 178 5.16 2.68 4.91
CA ILE A 178 5.69 1.55 4.14
C ILE A 178 7.22 1.56 4.13
N ILE A 179 7.82 2.74 4.22
CA ILE A 179 9.28 2.96 4.29
C ILE A 179 9.73 2.98 5.75
#